data_9091748968889b72cdbf5586794343b1
#
_entry.id   9091748968889b72cdbf5586794343b1
#
_cell.length_a   1.000
_cell.length_b   1.000
_cell.length_c   1.000
_cell.angle_alpha   90.00
_cell.angle_beta   90.00
_cell.angle_gamma   90.00
#
_symmetry.space_group_name_H-M   'P 1'
#
loop_
_entity.id
_entity.type
_entity.pdbx_description
1 polymer ?
#
loop_
_entity_poly.entity_id
_entity_poly.type
_entity_poly.pdbx_seq_one_letter_code
_entity_poly.pdbx_strand_id
1 'polypeptide(L)'
;MGRFFKKQKCVAKFSKIFNVKNVRKNLGIRLATKKQNKKLDLIIKMNGKIFLCEAKHLNTSGGGQDKQIAELIEVISLKEQNKNISYVAFLDGSYSNVLLGLRDGGDKLTTQRKEIKKYLLHNPNNFWVNTIGFETLFKN
;
A
#
# COMPACT_ATOMS: atom_id res chain seq x y z
N MET A 1 -15.88 10.56 8.78
CA MET A 1 -15.87 9.70 7.58
C MET A 1 -16.92 10.09 6.53
N GLY A 2 -18.13 10.46 6.92
CA GLY A 2 -19.20 10.77 5.95
C GLY A 2 -18.84 11.83 4.90
N ARG A 3 -18.15 12.90 5.29
CA ARG A 3 -17.71 13.95 4.35
C ARG A 3 -16.66 13.44 3.34
N PHE A 4 -15.78 12.54 3.78
CA PHE A 4 -14.76 11.94 2.92
C PHE A 4 -15.40 11.19 1.76
N PHE A 5 -16.36 10.33 2.04
CA PHE A 5 -17.00 9.51 1.01
C PHE A 5 -17.88 10.31 0.04
N LYS A 6 -18.30 11.50 0.42
CA LYS A 6 -19.07 12.40 -0.45
C LYS A 6 -18.22 13.18 -1.44
N LYS A 7 -16.91 13.35 -1.17
CA LYS A 7 -16.01 14.10 -2.06
C LYS A 7 -15.51 13.23 -3.21
N GLN A 8 -15.34 13.82 -4.38
CA GLN A 8 -14.77 13.13 -5.55
C GLN A 8 -13.26 12.89 -5.42
N LYS A 9 -12.56 13.84 -4.80
CA LYS A 9 -11.12 13.74 -4.58
C LYS A 9 -10.77 14.27 -3.19
N CYS A 10 -10.14 13.44 -2.38
CA CYS A 10 -9.68 13.84 -1.05
C CYS A 10 -8.65 12.86 -0.50
N VAL A 11 -7.91 13.34 0.49
CA VAL A 11 -6.92 12.55 1.23
C VAL A 11 -7.20 12.70 2.72
N ALA A 12 -7.08 11.62 3.46
CA ALA A 12 -7.17 11.63 4.92
C ALA A 12 -6.12 10.70 5.53
N LYS A 13 -5.68 11.03 6.72
CA LYS A 13 -4.82 10.14 7.50
C LYS A 13 -5.66 9.12 8.25
N PHE A 14 -5.14 7.91 8.41
CA PHE A 14 -5.74 6.92 9.28
C PHE A 14 -5.67 7.38 10.75
N SER A 15 -6.73 7.11 11.48
CA SER A 15 -6.90 7.49 12.87
C SER A 15 -7.76 6.44 13.58
N LYS A 16 -8.21 6.73 14.80
CA LYS A 16 -9.19 5.87 15.47
C LYS A 16 -10.47 5.67 14.64
N ILE A 17 -10.87 6.70 13.87
CA ILE A 17 -12.06 6.66 13.02
C ILE A 17 -11.73 5.99 11.67
N PHE A 18 -10.61 6.38 11.04
CA PHE A 18 -10.14 5.80 9.79
C PHE A 18 -9.20 4.62 10.08
N ASN A 19 -9.73 3.52 10.57
CA ASN A 19 -9.06 2.23 10.63
C ASN A 19 -9.63 1.29 9.57
N VAL A 20 -8.93 0.21 9.31
CA VAL A 20 -9.34 -0.75 8.27
C VAL A 20 -10.75 -1.28 8.51
N LYS A 21 -11.10 -1.61 9.75
CA LYS A 21 -12.44 -2.10 10.12
C LYS A 21 -13.54 -1.10 9.76
N ASN A 22 -13.37 0.17 10.12
CA ASN A 22 -14.38 1.21 9.87
C ASN A 22 -14.49 1.57 8.40
N VAL A 23 -13.36 1.64 7.69
CA VAL A 23 -13.35 1.86 6.24
C VAL A 23 -14.11 0.75 5.52
N ARG A 24 -13.88 -0.49 5.91
CA ARG A 24 -14.59 -1.65 5.34
C ARG A 24 -16.08 -1.61 5.59
N LYS A 25 -16.47 -1.34 6.83
CA LYS A 25 -17.89 -1.24 7.20
C LYS A 25 -18.61 -0.21 6.35
N ASN A 26 -17.99 0.97 6.14
CA ASN A 26 -18.58 2.06 5.35
C ASN A 26 -18.60 1.80 3.84
N LEU A 27 -17.67 0.99 3.35
CA LEU A 27 -17.57 0.65 1.93
C LEU A 27 -18.27 -0.67 1.58
N GLY A 28 -18.81 -1.38 2.57
CA GLY A 28 -19.47 -2.66 2.35
C GLY A 28 -18.54 -3.77 1.87
N ILE A 29 -17.26 -3.73 2.25
CA ILE A 29 -16.24 -4.64 1.76
C ILE A 29 -16.10 -5.86 2.66
N ARG A 30 -16.03 -7.04 2.07
CA ARG A 30 -15.65 -8.28 2.75
C ARG A 30 -14.17 -8.54 2.55
N LEU A 31 -13.48 -8.86 3.63
CA LEU A 31 -12.05 -9.02 3.62
C LEU A 31 -11.55 -10.39 3.98
N ALA A 32 -10.45 -10.71 3.32
CA ALA A 32 -9.65 -11.90 3.61
C ALA A 32 -8.58 -11.68 4.70
N THR A 33 -8.44 -10.48 5.27
CA THR A 33 -7.38 -10.26 6.29
C THR A 33 -7.92 -10.33 7.71
N LYS A 34 -7.12 -10.97 8.57
CA LYS A 34 -7.38 -11.10 10.01
C LYS A 34 -7.11 -9.79 10.79
N LYS A 35 -6.38 -8.84 10.23
CA LYS A 35 -5.96 -7.61 10.91
C LYS A 35 -6.95 -6.46 10.70
N GLN A 36 -8.11 -6.54 11.32
CA GLN A 36 -9.17 -5.53 11.18
C GLN A 36 -8.87 -4.19 11.82
N ASN A 37 -7.99 -4.15 12.81
CA ASN A 37 -7.62 -2.92 13.52
C ASN A 37 -6.35 -2.27 12.96
N LYS A 38 -5.83 -2.77 11.83
CA LYS A 38 -4.64 -2.18 11.20
C LYS A 38 -4.94 -0.74 10.81
N LYS A 39 -4.05 0.15 11.22
CA LYS A 39 -4.01 1.53 10.77
C LYS A 39 -2.96 1.61 9.66
N LEU A 40 -3.38 2.08 8.52
CA LEU A 40 -2.48 2.48 7.44
C LEU A 40 -2.15 3.98 7.59
N ASP A 41 -1.35 4.54 6.69
CA ASP A 41 -0.98 5.95 6.83
C ASP A 41 -1.98 6.89 6.18
N LEU A 42 -2.43 6.55 4.96
CA LEU A 42 -3.29 7.42 4.17
C LEU A 42 -4.46 6.65 3.56
N ILE A 43 -5.57 7.34 3.42
CA ILE A 43 -6.67 6.95 2.56
C ILE A 43 -6.89 8.06 1.53
N ILE A 44 -6.89 7.70 0.26
CA ILE A 44 -7.04 8.61 -0.87
C ILE A 44 -8.25 8.19 -1.69
N LYS A 45 -9.13 9.14 -1.96
CA LYS A 45 -10.26 8.95 -2.87
C LYS A 45 -10.03 9.78 -4.13
N MET A 46 -10.15 9.17 -5.28
CA MET A 46 -9.97 9.83 -6.56
C MET A 46 -10.76 9.11 -7.66
N ASN A 47 -11.63 9.84 -8.35
CA ASN A 47 -12.39 9.32 -9.49
C ASN A 47 -13.16 8.03 -9.19
N GLY A 48 -13.83 7.97 -8.03
CA GLY A 48 -14.60 6.80 -7.60
C GLY A 48 -13.77 5.65 -7.05
N LYS A 49 -12.44 5.76 -7.08
CA LYS A 49 -11.53 4.77 -6.51
C LYS A 49 -11.02 5.18 -5.14
N ILE A 50 -10.78 4.21 -4.30
CA ILE A 50 -10.23 4.39 -2.96
C ILE A 50 -8.90 3.65 -2.86
N PHE A 51 -7.88 4.37 -2.41
CA PHE A 51 -6.53 3.85 -2.23
C PHE A 51 -6.19 3.87 -0.74
N LEU A 52 -5.80 2.72 -0.22
CA LEU A 52 -5.40 2.53 1.16
C LEU A 52 -3.87 2.38 1.19
N CYS A 53 -3.17 3.37 1.72
CA CYS A 53 -1.73 3.49 1.56
C CYS A 53 -0.97 3.28 2.87
N GLU A 54 0.11 2.51 2.80
CA GLU A 54 1.17 2.44 3.81
C GLU A 54 2.44 3.04 3.23
N ALA A 55 3.08 3.95 3.96
CA ALA A 55 4.31 4.61 3.52
C ALA A 55 5.48 4.31 4.45
N LYS A 56 6.63 4.04 3.89
CA LYS A 56 7.89 3.85 4.60
C LYS A 56 9.01 4.62 3.89
N HIS A 57 10.00 5.06 4.64
CA HIS A 57 11.21 5.69 4.11
C HIS A 57 12.42 4.89 4.55
N LEU A 58 13.18 4.34 3.59
CA LEU A 58 14.36 3.52 3.87
C LEU A 58 15.51 3.91 2.95
N ASN A 59 16.68 4.16 3.55
CA ASN A 59 17.92 4.42 2.81
C ASN A 59 18.84 3.21 2.76
N THR A 60 18.69 2.28 3.69
CA THR A 60 19.52 1.08 3.80
C THR A 60 18.64 -0.15 4.01
N SER A 61 19.24 -1.34 3.92
CA SER A 61 18.64 -2.58 4.36
C SER A 61 19.33 -3.08 5.64
N GLY A 62 18.58 -3.72 6.51
CA GLY A 62 19.08 -4.27 7.77
C GLY A 62 17.92 -4.75 8.64
N GLY A 63 18.19 -5.26 9.83
CA GLY A 63 17.21 -5.93 10.68
C GLY A 63 15.87 -5.22 10.84
N GLY A 64 15.84 -3.98 11.33
CA GLY A 64 14.62 -3.21 11.52
C GLY A 64 13.96 -2.80 10.18
N GLN A 65 14.78 -2.55 9.16
CA GLN A 65 14.30 -2.19 7.83
C GLN A 65 13.63 -3.39 7.12
N ASP A 66 14.14 -4.59 7.36
CA ASP A 66 13.53 -5.80 6.78
C ASP A 66 12.11 -6.01 7.27
N LYS A 67 11.85 -5.70 8.55
CA LYS A 67 10.50 -5.72 9.10
C LYS A 67 9.59 -4.71 8.40
N GLN A 68 10.09 -3.51 8.10
CA GLN A 68 9.32 -2.48 7.39
C GLN A 68 9.01 -2.90 5.95
N ILE A 69 9.94 -3.53 5.25
CA ILE A 69 9.68 -4.11 3.91
C ILE A 69 8.63 -5.22 4.00
N ALA A 70 8.73 -6.10 4.99
CA ALA A 70 7.75 -7.16 5.19
C ALA A 70 6.35 -6.60 5.46
N GLU A 71 6.23 -5.51 6.20
CA GLU A 71 4.96 -4.82 6.43
C GLU A 71 4.36 -4.26 5.15
N LEU A 72 5.19 -3.68 4.27
CA LEU A 72 4.73 -3.21 2.95
C LEU A 72 4.32 -4.36 2.04
N ILE A 73 5.05 -5.46 2.05
CA ILE A 73 4.69 -6.67 1.28
C ILE A 73 3.35 -7.22 1.77
N GLU A 74 3.12 -7.21 3.07
CA GLU A 74 1.82 -7.61 3.64
C GLU A 74 0.67 -6.74 3.10
N VAL A 75 0.88 -5.44 2.94
CA VAL A 75 -0.14 -4.53 2.39
C VAL A 75 -0.55 -4.93 0.98
N ILE A 76 0.39 -5.20 0.09
CA ILE A 76 0.06 -5.61 -1.28
C ILE A 76 -0.44 -7.06 -1.39
N SER A 77 -0.29 -7.85 -0.33
CA SER A 77 -0.88 -9.19 -0.26
C SER A 77 -2.38 -9.17 0.04
N LEU A 78 -2.91 -8.04 0.49
CA LEU A 78 -4.33 -7.88 0.79
C LEU A 78 -5.14 -7.83 -0.49
N LYS A 79 -6.23 -8.59 -0.53
CA LYS A 79 -7.12 -8.64 -1.68
C LYS A 79 -8.51 -8.12 -1.32
N GLU A 80 -8.99 -7.18 -2.11
CA GLU A 80 -10.36 -6.71 -2.05
C GLU A 80 -11.14 -7.22 -3.26
N GLN A 81 -12.37 -7.66 -3.04
CA GLN A 81 -13.25 -8.06 -4.13
C GLN A 81 -13.74 -6.86 -4.94
N ASN A 82 -13.89 -5.71 -4.28
CA ASN A 82 -14.27 -4.47 -4.95
C ASN A 82 -13.06 -3.89 -5.71
N LYS A 83 -13.14 -3.89 -7.03
CA LYS A 83 -12.09 -3.39 -7.92
C LYS A 83 -11.82 -1.88 -7.79
N ASN A 84 -12.71 -1.14 -7.15
CA ASN A 84 -12.52 0.29 -6.89
C ASN A 84 -11.69 0.57 -5.65
N ILE A 85 -11.19 -0.47 -4.98
CA ILE A 85 -10.35 -0.36 -3.81
C ILE A 85 -8.99 -0.98 -4.10
N SER A 86 -7.94 -0.22 -3.84
CA SER A 86 -6.56 -0.64 -4.04
C SER A 86 -5.74 -0.40 -2.77
N TYR A 87 -4.85 -1.33 -2.48
CA TYR A 87 -3.80 -1.12 -1.49
C TYR A 87 -2.54 -0.60 -2.18
N VAL A 88 -1.89 0.37 -1.56
CA VAL A 88 -0.67 0.98 -2.09
C VAL A 88 0.43 0.87 -1.05
N ALA A 89 1.50 0.16 -1.39
CA ALA A 89 2.74 0.18 -0.64
C ALA A 89 3.64 1.28 -1.25
N PHE A 90 3.93 2.30 -0.46
CA PHE A 90 4.78 3.41 -0.86
C PHE A 90 6.11 3.33 -0.12
N LEU A 91 7.17 3.03 -0.84
CA LEU A 91 8.53 3.00 -0.32
C LEU A 91 9.34 4.13 -0.93
N ASP A 92 9.73 5.09 -0.10
CA ASP A 92 10.63 6.18 -0.43
C ASP A 92 12.03 5.91 0.11
N GLY A 93 13.01 6.68 -0.38
CA GLY A 93 14.41 6.59 0.02
C GLY A 93 15.26 5.78 -0.95
N SER A 94 16.58 5.80 -0.74
CA SER A 94 17.55 5.21 -1.67
C SER A 94 17.42 3.68 -1.78
N TYR A 95 16.95 3.00 -0.74
CA TYR A 95 16.71 1.55 -0.81
C TYR A 95 15.58 1.19 -1.78
N SER A 96 14.61 2.07 -1.99
CA SER A 96 13.59 1.87 -3.01
C SER A 96 14.19 1.71 -4.42
N ASN A 97 15.21 2.51 -4.72
CA ASN A 97 15.91 2.42 -6.01
C ASN A 97 16.68 1.10 -6.15
N VAL A 98 17.24 0.59 -5.06
CA VAL A 98 17.90 -0.72 -5.05
C VAL A 98 16.87 -1.82 -5.29
N LEU A 99 15.76 -1.79 -4.58
CA LEU A 99 14.73 -2.81 -4.63
C LEU A 99 14.05 -2.88 -6.02
N LEU A 100 13.77 -1.73 -6.62
CA LEU A 100 13.13 -1.61 -7.93
C LEU A 100 14.12 -1.64 -9.09
N GLY A 101 15.43 -1.61 -8.81
CA GLY A 101 16.48 -1.63 -9.81
C GLY A 101 16.70 -3.00 -10.43
N LEU A 102 17.58 -3.03 -11.44
CA LEU A 102 17.94 -4.24 -12.19
C LEU A 102 19.19 -4.93 -11.66
N ARG A 103 19.93 -4.30 -10.75
CA ARG A 103 21.15 -4.86 -10.19
C ARG A 103 20.85 -6.13 -9.41
N ASP A 104 21.68 -7.14 -9.64
CA ASP A 104 21.68 -8.32 -8.79
C ASP A 104 22.09 -7.93 -7.37
N GLY A 105 21.48 -8.56 -6.40
CA GLY A 105 21.76 -8.40 -4.98
C GLY A 105 21.81 -9.76 -4.31
N GLY A 106 22.05 -9.79 -3.02
CA GLY A 106 22.04 -11.03 -2.23
C GLY A 106 20.65 -11.69 -2.22
N ASP A 107 20.58 -12.85 -1.58
CA ASP A 107 19.35 -13.66 -1.50
C ASP A 107 18.17 -12.90 -0.93
N LYS A 108 18.41 -12.01 0.04
CA LYS A 108 17.37 -11.15 0.62
C LYS A 108 16.68 -10.29 -0.43
N LEU A 109 17.45 -9.56 -1.24
CA LEU A 109 16.92 -8.68 -2.28
C LEU A 109 16.15 -9.49 -3.33
N THR A 110 16.69 -10.61 -3.75
CA THR A 110 16.04 -11.53 -4.68
C THR A 110 14.70 -12.03 -4.13
N THR A 111 14.66 -12.43 -2.88
CA THR A 111 13.44 -12.89 -2.20
C THR A 111 12.40 -11.79 -2.10
N GLN A 112 12.79 -10.59 -1.69
CA GLN A 112 11.88 -9.44 -1.61
C GLN A 112 11.26 -9.10 -2.96
N ARG A 113 12.06 -9.06 -4.03
CA ARG A 113 11.58 -8.82 -5.40
C ARG A 113 10.59 -9.88 -5.87
N LYS A 114 10.88 -11.16 -5.58
CA LYS A 114 9.97 -12.28 -5.91
C LYS A 114 8.63 -12.17 -5.21
N GLU A 115 8.64 -11.85 -3.93
CA GLU A 115 7.41 -11.70 -3.15
C GLU A 115 6.57 -10.52 -3.63
N ILE A 116 7.19 -9.37 -3.88
CA ILE A 116 6.51 -8.20 -4.43
C ILE A 116 5.85 -8.55 -5.76
N LYS A 117 6.59 -9.13 -6.68
CA LYS A 117 6.08 -9.56 -7.99
C LYS A 117 4.94 -10.55 -7.85
N LYS A 118 5.08 -11.55 -7.01
CA LYS A 118 4.06 -12.56 -6.74
C LYS A 118 2.73 -11.93 -6.32
N TYR A 119 2.76 -11.07 -5.32
CA TYR A 119 1.54 -10.46 -4.78
C TYR A 119 0.92 -9.45 -5.73
N LEU A 120 1.71 -8.69 -6.48
CA LEU A 120 1.17 -7.78 -7.50
C LEU A 120 0.51 -8.54 -8.65
N LEU A 121 1.05 -9.68 -9.03
CA LEU A 121 0.42 -10.55 -10.05
C LEU A 121 -0.89 -11.17 -9.55
N HIS A 122 -0.96 -11.56 -8.27
CA HIS A 122 -2.19 -12.10 -7.67
C HIS A 122 -3.25 -11.02 -7.40
N ASN A 123 -2.81 -9.78 -7.14
CA ASN A 123 -3.67 -8.66 -6.78
C ASN A 123 -3.37 -7.47 -7.71
N PRO A 124 -3.81 -7.52 -8.98
CA PRO A 124 -3.41 -6.53 -9.99
C PRO A 124 -3.97 -5.12 -9.75
N ASN A 125 -4.91 -4.97 -8.81
CA ASN A 125 -5.42 -3.66 -8.39
C ASN A 125 -4.58 -3.00 -7.30
N ASN A 126 -3.58 -3.69 -6.75
CA ASN A 126 -2.66 -3.16 -5.76
C ASN A 126 -1.41 -2.58 -6.42
N PHE A 127 -0.73 -1.68 -5.73
CA PHE A 127 0.43 -0.97 -6.26
C PHE A 127 1.59 -0.98 -5.27
N TRP A 128 2.78 -1.11 -5.81
CA TRP A 128 4.04 -0.81 -5.12
C TRP A 128 4.71 0.34 -5.83
N VAL A 129 4.91 1.47 -5.13
CA VAL A 129 5.42 2.69 -5.75
C VAL A 129 6.54 3.32 -4.94
N ASN A 130 7.45 3.99 -5.64
CA ASN A 130 8.37 4.99 -5.09
C ASN A 130 7.74 6.39 -5.19
N THR A 131 8.49 7.43 -4.88
CA THR A 131 7.99 8.80 -4.94
C THR A 131 7.48 9.18 -6.32
N ILE A 132 8.22 8.86 -7.37
CA ILE A 132 7.81 9.14 -8.76
C ILE A 132 6.55 8.36 -9.12
N GLY A 133 6.50 7.08 -8.78
CA GLY A 133 5.33 6.24 -9.01
C GLY A 133 4.10 6.72 -8.25
N PHE A 134 4.27 7.17 -7.01
CA PHE A 134 3.19 7.74 -6.21
C PHE A 134 2.62 9.01 -6.84
N GLU A 135 3.50 9.93 -7.25
CA GLU A 135 3.08 11.15 -7.96
C GLU A 135 2.35 10.82 -9.25
N THR A 136 2.84 9.87 -10.03
CA THR A 136 2.24 9.43 -11.28
C THR A 136 0.86 8.82 -11.06
N LEU A 137 0.71 7.96 -10.04
CA LEU A 137 -0.55 7.28 -9.73
C LEU A 137 -1.66 8.27 -9.35
N PHE A 138 -1.32 9.33 -8.63
CA PHE A 138 -2.27 10.33 -8.14
C PHE A 138 -2.31 11.63 -8.94
N LYS A 139 -1.59 11.68 -10.04
CA LYS A 139 -1.66 12.79 -10.99
C LYS A 139 -2.98 12.76 -11.74
N ASN A 140 -3.56 13.93 -11.93
CA ASN A 140 -4.76 14.08 -12.74
C ASN A 140 -4.44 13.96 -14.24
#